data_85258025d4510dc3be7901be49e4bfb1
#
_entry.id   85258025d4510dc3be7901be49e4bfb1
#
_cell.length_a   1.000
_cell.length_b   1.000
_cell.length_c   1.000
_cell.angle_alpha   90.00
_cell.angle_beta   90.00
_cell.angle_gamma   90.00
#
_symmetry.space_group_name_H-M   'P 1'
#
loop_
_entity.id
_entity.type
_entity.pdbx_description
1 polymer ?
#
loop_
_entity_poly.entity_id
_entity_poly.type
_entity_poly.pdbx_seq_one_letter_code
_entity_poly.pdbx_strand_id
1 'polypeptide(L)'
;MEPVASLFAPRSIPFSVEMFPPKGSLTLDAARKVVGGMALARPDFISVTCSAGGSGNGGQTIEVASLIQNEAHIPAVAHLTCVNSTRETVQAAIADLKAAGITTVLALRGDLVGDAQPGDFRHGADLIPLLKDAGFCVGAAAYPEGHIDCLDLDEDLRHLKEKQDAGADFFVTQLFFDNADFYRFRERALAAGVTRPITCGVMPFLGKSQIQRMVFLCGSSLPSPIVKLLAKHEDDPAALREAGVAYACRQLVDLARNQVDGVHVYSMNHPDIAQASATALANAGFRA
;
A
#
# COMPACT_ATOMS: atom_id res chain seq x y z
N MET A 1 -16.98 12.12 -0.17
CA MET A 1 -16.64 10.96 0.69
C MET A 1 -15.69 11.45 1.78
N GLU A 2 -15.74 10.87 2.99
CA GLU A 2 -14.81 11.27 4.05
C GLU A 2 -13.37 10.87 3.74
N PRO A 3 -12.39 11.64 4.21
CA PRO A 3 -10.97 11.31 4.03
C PRO A 3 -10.60 10.00 4.75
N VAL A 4 -9.69 9.21 4.16
CA VAL A 4 -9.28 7.91 4.73
C VAL A 4 -8.69 8.05 6.14
N ALA A 5 -8.05 9.17 6.47
CA ALA A 5 -7.53 9.40 7.82
C ALA A 5 -8.61 9.32 8.92
N SER A 6 -9.88 9.60 8.62
CA SER A 6 -10.99 9.49 9.60
C SER A 6 -11.32 8.04 9.99
N LEU A 7 -10.88 7.06 9.20
CA LEU A 7 -11.09 5.63 9.47
C LEU A 7 -10.21 5.11 10.62
N PHE A 8 -9.08 5.78 10.89
CA PHE A 8 -8.14 5.41 11.95
C PHE A 8 -8.59 5.94 13.33
N ALA A 9 -9.83 5.62 13.69
CA ALA A 9 -10.37 5.99 15.00
C ALA A 9 -9.88 5.03 16.09
N PRO A 10 -9.81 5.45 17.37
CA PRO A 10 -9.45 4.56 18.46
C PRO A 10 -10.32 3.29 18.49
N ARG A 11 -9.68 2.12 18.58
CA ARG A 11 -10.29 0.78 18.56
C ARG A 11 -10.90 0.33 17.22
N SER A 12 -10.67 1.07 16.13
CA SER A 12 -10.98 0.61 14.79
C SER A 12 -9.68 0.06 14.16
N ILE A 13 -9.78 -1.05 13.43
CA ILE A 13 -8.67 -1.59 12.65
C ILE A 13 -9.15 -1.62 11.19
N PRO A 14 -8.99 -0.51 10.44
CA PRO A 14 -9.37 -0.47 9.05
C PRO A 14 -8.69 -1.57 8.25
N PHE A 15 -9.47 -2.25 7.42
CA PHE A 15 -9.00 -3.25 6.46
C PHE A 15 -9.04 -2.65 5.06
N SER A 16 -7.92 -2.63 4.38
CA SER A 16 -7.82 -2.09 3.04
C SER A 16 -7.12 -3.05 2.09
N VAL A 17 -7.35 -2.85 0.81
CA VAL A 17 -6.71 -3.64 -0.24
C VAL A 17 -6.09 -2.73 -1.27
N GLU A 18 -5.00 -3.21 -1.88
CA GLU A 18 -4.36 -2.53 -3.00
C GLU A 18 -4.67 -3.24 -4.30
N MET A 19 -4.87 -2.45 -5.34
CA MET A 19 -4.91 -2.91 -6.71
C MET A 19 -4.03 -2.05 -7.60
N PHE A 20 -3.69 -2.56 -8.76
CA PHE A 20 -3.01 -1.80 -9.80
C PHE A 20 -3.91 -1.61 -11.01
N PRO A 21 -3.75 -0.49 -11.75
CA PRO A 21 -4.49 -0.27 -12.98
C PRO A 21 -4.23 -1.40 -13.99
N PRO A 22 -5.19 -1.68 -14.87
CA PRO A 22 -4.99 -2.64 -15.95
C PRO A 22 -3.74 -2.29 -16.77
N LYS A 23 -2.93 -3.31 -17.10
CA LYS A 23 -1.74 -3.15 -17.93
C LYS A 23 -2.06 -3.55 -19.39
N GLY A 24 -1.51 -2.81 -20.34
CA GLY A 24 -1.64 -3.11 -21.77
C GLY A 24 -3.06 -2.92 -22.28
N SER A 25 -3.62 -3.95 -22.93
CA SER A 25 -4.97 -3.93 -23.52
C SER A 25 -6.12 -4.18 -22.52
N LEU A 26 -5.85 -4.27 -21.23
CA LEU A 26 -6.90 -4.45 -20.23
C LEU A 26 -7.75 -3.18 -20.15
N THR A 27 -9.05 -3.36 -20.26
CA THR A 27 -10.04 -2.28 -20.31
C THR A 27 -10.47 -1.84 -18.92
N LEU A 28 -11.11 -0.68 -18.83
CA LEU A 28 -11.77 -0.22 -17.61
C LEU A 28 -12.83 -1.21 -17.10
N ASP A 29 -13.46 -2.00 -18.02
CA ASP A 29 -14.40 -3.06 -17.65
C ASP A 29 -13.71 -4.22 -16.91
N ALA A 30 -12.46 -4.52 -17.22
CA ALA A 30 -11.68 -5.49 -16.46
C ALA A 30 -11.40 -4.97 -15.04
N ALA A 31 -11.07 -3.67 -14.89
CA ALA A 31 -10.93 -3.03 -13.60
C ALA A 31 -12.24 -3.06 -12.79
N ARG A 32 -13.40 -2.78 -13.41
CA ARG A 32 -14.72 -2.89 -12.76
C ARG A 32 -14.97 -4.28 -12.18
N LYS A 33 -14.64 -5.33 -12.92
CA LYS A 33 -14.79 -6.71 -12.43
C LYS A 33 -13.92 -6.99 -11.21
N VAL A 34 -12.67 -6.54 -11.22
CA VAL A 34 -11.76 -6.67 -10.09
C VAL A 34 -12.29 -5.90 -8.89
N VAL A 35 -12.67 -4.62 -9.06
CA VAL A 35 -13.24 -3.78 -7.98
C VAL A 35 -14.51 -4.42 -7.43
N GLY A 36 -15.44 -4.89 -8.28
CA GLY A 36 -16.64 -5.59 -7.85
C GLY A 36 -16.34 -6.83 -7.02
N GLY A 37 -15.33 -7.60 -7.41
CA GLY A 37 -14.89 -8.77 -6.65
C GLY A 37 -14.24 -8.41 -5.30
N MET A 38 -13.45 -7.31 -5.25
CA MET A 38 -12.84 -6.79 -4.03
C MET A 38 -13.89 -6.19 -3.08
N ALA A 39 -14.92 -5.54 -3.61
CA ALA A 39 -16.01 -4.96 -2.83
C ALA A 39 -16.74 -6.01 -1.98
N LEU A 40 -16.78 -7.28 -2.40
CA LEU A 40 -17.35 -8.38 -1.61
C LEU A 40 -16.59 -8.63 -0.30
N ALA A 41 -15.32 -8.26 -0.24
CA ALA A 41 -14.53 -8.28 1.00
C ALA A 41 -14.84 -7.10 1.93
N ARG A 42 -15.66 -6.14 1.48
CA ARG A 42 -16.07 -4.93 2.22
C ARG A 42 -14.86 -4.16 2.78
N PRO A 43 -13.84 -3.84 1.99
CA PRO A 43 -12.71 -3.06 2.47
C PRO A 43 -13.15 -1.66 2.89
N ASP A 44 -12.49 -1.09 3.89
CA ASP A 44 -12.77 0.28 4.35
C ASP A 44 -12.23 1.32 3.37
N PHE A 45 -11.19 0.97 2.61
CA PHE A 45 -10.72 1.72 1.44
C PHE A 45 -9.95 0.81 0.47
N ILE A 46 -9.81 1.26 -0.77
CA ILE A 46 -9.00 0.60 -1.78
C ILE A 46 -7.94 1.58 -2.29
N SER A 47 -6.66 1.19 -2.30
CA SER A 47 -5.60 1.97 -2.92
C SER A 47 -5.35 1.52 -4.36
N VAL A 48 -4.96 2.46 -5.22
CA VAL A 48 -4.63 2.21 -6.62
C VAL A 48 -3.22 2.66 -6.91
N THR A 49 -2.37 1.71 -7.32
CA THR A 49 -0.97 2.02 -7.61
C THR A 49 -0.81 2.92 -8.85
N CYS A 50 0.24 3.74 -8.84
CA CYS A 50 0.73 4.41 -10.04
C CYS A 50 1.84 3.57 -10.66
N SER A 51 2.04 3.64 -11.99
CA SER A 51 3.17 2.93 -12.63
C SER A 51 4.49 3.37 -12.03
N ALA A 52 5.33 2.40 -11.69
CA ALA A 52 6.61 2.59 -11.02
C ALA A 52 7.59 3.54 -11.74
N GLY A 53 7.48 3.70 -13.03
CA GLY A 53 8.43 4.50 -13.84
C GLY A 53 7.99 5.93 -14.18
N GLY A 54 6.92 6.47 -13.59
CA GLY A 54 6.45 7.83 -13.91
C GLY A 54 6.00 8.02 -15.39
N SER A 55 6.01 6.94 -16.18
CA SER A 55 5.70 6.97 -17.61
C SER A 55 4.19 7.00 -17.85
N GLY A 56 3.57 8.17 -17.83
CA GLY A 56 2.31 8.42 -18.54
C GLY A 56 1.02 7.75 -18.04
N ASN A 57 1.07 6.84 -17.07
CA ASN A 57 -0.11 6.07 -16.63
C ASN A 57 -0.86 6.69 -15.43
N GLY A 58 -0.55 7.92 -15.06
CA GLY A 58 -1.29 8.64 -14.01
C GLY A 58 -2.78 8.73 -14.30
N GLY A 59 -3.16 8.88 -15.57
CA GLY A 59 -4.56 8.87 -16.01
C GLY A 59 -5.31 7.59 -15.65
N GLN A 60 -4.72 6.43 -15.89
CA GLN A 60 -5.37 5.15 -15.55
C GLN A 60 -5.53 4.95 -14.03
N THR A 61 -4.58 5.42 -13.22
CA THR A 61 -4.71 5.40 -11.75
C THR A 61 -5.90 6.24 -11.32
N ILE A 62 -6.08 7.43 -11.89
CA ILE A 62 -7.18 8.34 -11.58
C ILE A 62 -8.51 7.75 -12.06
N GLU A 63 -8.58 7.18 -13.26
CA GLU A 63 -9.78 6.52 -13.78
C GLU A 63 -10.23 5.37 -12.87
N VAL A 64 -9.30 4.50 -12.44
CA VAL A 64 -9.63 3.39 -11.55
C VAL A 64 -10.00 3.88 -10.14
N ALA A 65 -9.30 4.88 -9.60
CA ALA A 65 -9.66 5.48 -8.32
C ALA A 65 -11.04 6.13 -8.36
N SER A 66 -11.37 6.79 -9.48
CA SER A 66 -12.71 7.36 -9.70
C SER A 66 -13.81 6.28 -9.76
N LEU A 67 -13.54 5.16 -10.44
CA LEU A 67 -14.44 4.00 -10.48
C LEU A 67 -14.70 3.46 -9.06
N ILE A 68 -13.65 3.29 -8.25
CA ILE A 68 -13.76 2.80 -6.87
C ILE A 68 -14.60 3.77 -6.03
N GLN A 69 -14.29 5.05 -6.09
CA GLN A 69 -14.93 6.05 -5.24
C GLN A 69 -16.33 6.39 -5.67
N ASN A 70 -16.56 6.60 -6.97
CA ASN A 70 -17.80 7.15 -7.48
C ASN A 70 -18.81 6.09 -7.95
N GLU A 71 -18.32 4.90 -8.41
CA GLU A 71 -19.22 3.81 -8.83
C GLU A 71 -19.37 2.74 -7.75
N ALA A 72 -18.27 2.31 -7.10
CA ALA A 72 -18.33 1.29 -6.03
C ALA A 72 -18.62 1.86 -4.65
N HIS A 73 -18.58 3.20 -4.49
CA HIS A 73 -18.83 3.92 -3.23
C HIS A 73 -17.90 3.47 -2.08
N ILE A 74 -16.67 3.12 -2.41
CA ILE A 74 -15.60 2.78 -1.45
C ILE A 74 -14.58 3.92 -1.46
N PRO A 75 -14.08 4.40 -0.30
CA PRO A 75 -13.00 5.38 -0.26
C PRO A 75 -11.79 4.93 -1.10
N ALA A 76 -11.34 5.77 -2.03
CA ALA A 76 -10.19 5.48 -2.88
C ALA A 76 -8.95 6.25 -2.42
N VAL A 77 -7.79 5.59 -2.45
CA VAL A 77 -6.48 6.22 -2.27
C VAL A 77 -5.74 6.13 -3.59
N ALA A 78 -5.55 7.25 -4.28
CA ALA A 78 -4.76 7.27 -5.51
C ALA A 78 -3.27 7.43 -5.18
N HIS A 79 -2.41 6.57 -5.72
CA HIS A 79 -0.97 6.77 -5.62
C HIS A 79 -0.54 7.89 -6.59
N LEU A 80 0.35 8.75 -6.13
CA LEU A 80 1.01 9.75 -6.95
C LEU A 80 2.53 9.63 -6.74
N THR A 81 3.25 9.41 -7.84
CA THR A 81 4.71 9.32 -7.84
C THR A 81 5.32 10.58 -8.42
N CYS A 82 6.47 11.01 -7.90
CA CYS A 82 7.17 12.21 -8.35
C CYS A 82 8.46 11.94 -9.13
N VAL A 83 8.91 10.69 -9.22
CA VAL A 83 10.08 10.35 -10.04
C VAL A 83 9.89 10.83 -11.48
N ASN A 84 10.88 11.51 -12.04
CA ASN A 84 10.84 12.09 -13.37
C ASN A 84 9.74 13.15 -13.61
N SER A 85 9.09 13.66 -12.56
CA SER A 85 8.01 14.64 -12.69
C SER A 85 8.53 16.06 -12.56
N THR A 86 7.96 16.98 -13.36
CA THR A 86 8.12 18.41 -13.15
C THR A 86 7.01 18.96 -12.25
N ARG A 87 7.17 20.18 -11.75
CA ARG A 87 6.13 20.86 -10.95
C ARG A 87 4.83 20.99 -11.74
N GLU A 88 4.92 21.27 -13.04
CA GLU A 88 3.76 21.41 -13.93
C GLU A 88 3.01 20.10 -14.08
N THR A 89 3.72 18.96 -14.25
CA THR A 89 3.09 17.64 -14.37
C THR A 89 2.43 17.21 -13.06
N VAL A 90 3.02 17.51 -11.90
CA VAL A 90 2.41 17.25 -10.60
C VAL A 90 1.18 18.14 -10.38
N GLN A 91 1.22 19.41 -10.75
CA GLN A 91 0.07 20.31 -10.66
C GLN A 91 -1.09 19.86 -11.56
N ALA A 92 -0.80 19.40 -12.76
CA ALA A 92 -1.81 18.82 -13.65
C ALA A 92 -2.45 17.57 -13.03
N ALA A 93 -1.64 16.64 -12.49
CA ALA A 93 -2.15 15.46 -11.81
C ALA A 93 -3.03 15.81 -10.57
N ILE A 94 -2.66 16.83 -9.80
CA ILE A 94 -3.45 17.36 -8.69
C ILE A 94 -4.80 17.89 -9.19
N ALA A 95 -4.82 18.62 -10.30
CA ALA A 95 -6.06 19.12 -10.89
C ALA A 95 -6.97 17.98 -11.37
N ASP A 96 -6.41 16.98 -12.03
CA ASP A 96 -7.15 15.80 -12.51
C ASP A 96 -7.72 14.97 -11.36
N LEU A 97 -6.96 14.75 -10.28
CA LEU A 97 -7.43 14.09 -9.06
C LEU A 97 -8.61 14.83 -8.43
N LYS A 98 -8.53 16.15 -8.35
CA LYS A 98 -9.65 16.99 -7.87
C LYS A 98 -10.87 16.89 -8.77
N ALA A 99 -10.67 16.97 -10.08
CA ALA A 99 -11.77 16.87 -11.05
C ALA A 99 -12.48 15.49 -10.97
N ALA A 100 -11.71 14.42 -10.66
CA ALA A 100 -12.24 13.07 -10.42
C ALA A 100 -12.92 12.92 -9.04
N GLY A 101 -12.90 13.95 -8.18
CA GLY A 101 -13.47 13.93 -6.83
C GLY A 101 -12.66 13.10 -5.82
N ILE A 102 -11.42 12.74 -6.13
CA ILE A 102 -10.55 12.00 -5.19
C ILE A 102 -10.19 12.90 -4.01
N THR A 103 -10.27 12.33 -2.80
CA THR A 103 -10.01 13.06 -1.55
C THR A 103 -8.73 12.64 -0.85
N THR A 104 -8.18 11.47 -1.18
CA THR A 104 -7.01 10.91 -0.51
C THR A 104 -5.96 10.46 -1.52
N VAL A 105 -4.70 10.84 -1.28
CA VAL A 105 -3.55 10.53 -2.15
C VAL A 105 -2.43 9.92 -1.33
N LEU A 106 -1.81 8.85 -1.84
CA LEU A 106 -0.57 8.31 -1.29
C LEU A 106 0.62 8.93 -2.05
N ALA A 107 1.39 9.76 -1.34
CA ALA A 107 2.56 10.46 -1.87
C ALA A 107 3.79 9.55 -1.88
N LEU A 108 4.33 9.27 -3.05
CA LEU A 108 5.45 8.35 -3.25
C LEU A 108 6.55 8.98 -4.12
N ARG A 109 7.79 8.52 -3.95
CA ARG A 109 8.86 8.84 -4.91
C ARG A 109 8.60 8.14 -6.24
N GLY A 110 8.28 6.87 -6.20
CA GLY A 110 8.34 5.95 -7.32
C GLY A 110 9.72 5.32 -7.49
N ASP A 111 9.81 4.32 -8.36
CA ASP A 111 11.06 3.59 -8.61
C ASP A 111 11.83 4.24 -9.74
N LEU A 112 13.15 4.34 -9.58
CA LEU A 112 14.06 4.74 -10.65
C LEU A 112 14.24 3.54 -11.59
N VAL A 113 13.71 3.62 -12.80
CA VAL A 113 13.79 2.56 -13.80
C VAL A 113 14.65 3.03 -14.97
N GLY A 114 15.70 2.27 -15.29
CA GLY A 114 16.61 2.58 -16.40
C GLY A 114 17.37 3.89 -16.21
N ASP A 115 17.58 4.64 -17.30
CA ASP A 115 18.28 5.92 -17.32
C ASP A 115 17.39 7.11 -16.93
N ALA A 116 16.39 6.87 -16.08
CA ALA A 116 15.47 7.89 -15.64
C ALA A 116 16.18 9.08 -14.99
N GLN A 117 16.01 10.28 -15.53
CA GLN A 117 16.58 11.48 -14.96
C GLN A 117 15.69 12.00 -13.84
N PRO A 118 16.25 12.47 -12.71
CA PRO A 118 15.47 13.11 -11.66
C PRO A 118 14.71 14.32 -12.22
N GLY A 119 13.41 14.40 -11.89
CA GLY A 119 12.63 15.61 -12.13
C GLY A 119 12.89 16.69 -11.07
N ASP A 120 11.89 17.54 -10.83
CA ASP A 120 11.99 18.60 -9.82
C ASP A 120 11.89 18.11 -8.37
N PHE A 121 11.58 16.84 -8.18
CA PHE A 121 11.35 16.20 -6.88
C PHE A 121 12.36 15.09 -6.64
N ARG A 122 12.84 14.99 -5.40
CA ARG A 122 13.80 13.95 -5.00
C ARG A 122 13.14 12.83 -4.19
N HIS A 123 12.14 13.18 -3.38
CA HIS A 123 11.52 12.29 -2.41
C HIS A 123 10.00 12.42 -2.45
N GLY A 124 9.28 11.36 -2.08
CA GLY A 124 7.83 11.43 -1.93
C GLY A 124 7.39 12.48 -0.90
N ALA A 125 8.24 12.80 0.07
CA ALA A 125 8.01 13.88 1.03
C ALA A 125 7.82 15.24 0.38
N ASP A 126 8.46 15.51 -0.77
CA ASP A 126 8.35 16.79 -1.50
C ASP A 126 6.94 17.02 -2.05
N LEU A 127 6.15 15.95 -2.26
CA LEU A 127 4.76 16.05 -2.71
C LEU A 127 3.80 16.44 -1.59
N ILE A 128 4.11 16.10 -0.34
CA ILE A 128 3.17 16.20 0.78
C ILE A 128 2.65 17.63 0.96
N PRO A 129 3.49 18.68 1.05
CA PRO A 129 2.99 20.04 1.19
C PRO A 129 2.08 20.48 0.04
N LEU A 130 2.44 20.14 -1.21
CA LEU A 130 1.65 20.49 -2.38
C LEU A 130 0.25 19.85 -2.36
N LEU A 131 0.18 18.60 -1.94
CA LEU A 131 -1.07 17.86 -1.79
C LEU A 131 -1.91 18.41 -0.64
N LYS A 132 -1.28 18.76 0.49
CA LYS A 132 -1.96 19.39 1.64
C LYS A 132 -2.53 20.77 1.28
N ASP A 133 -1.75 21.61 0.60
CA ASP A 133 -2.21 22.92 0.11
C ASP A 133 -3.36 22.79 -0.89
N ALA A 134 -3.38 21.69 -1.65
CA ALA A 134 -4.48 21.34 -2.53
C ALA A 134 -5.71 20.79 -1.79
N GLY A 135 -5.65 20.53 -0.48
CA GLY A 135 -6.75 20.07 0.36
C GLY A 135 -6.95 18.56 0.42
N PHE A 136 -5.97 17.75 -0.01
CA PHE A 136 -6.04 16.29 0.10
C PHE A 136 -5.73 15.79 1.51
N CYS A 137 -6.32 14.66 1.86
CA CYS A 137 -5.79 13.75 2.86
C CYS A 137 -4.58 13.03 2.25
N VAL A 138 -3.44 13.02 2.95
CA VAL A 138 -2.18 12.54 2.39
C VAL A 138 -1.64 11.37 3.19
N GLY A 139 -1.54 10.20 2.55
CA GLY A 139 -0.77 9.08 3.03
C GLY A 139 0.67 9.13 2.53
N ALA A 140 1.58 8.46 3.23
CA ALA A 140 2.96 8.25 2.78
C ALA A 140 3.46 6.84 3.13
N ALA A 141 4.55 6.40 2.47
CA ALA A 141 5.12 5.09 2.73
C ALA A 141 5.98 5.08 4.00
N ALA A 142 5.94 3.94 4.72
CA ALA A 142 6.81 3.59 5.83
C ALA A 142 7.51 2.26 5.54
N TYR A 143 8.67 2.02 6.13
CA TYR A 143 9.52 0.86 5.83
C TYR A 143 9.94 0.15 7.11
N PRO A 144 9.25 -0.94 7.52
CA PRO A 144 9.55 -1.64 8.77
C PRO A 144 10.97 -2.19 8.87
N GLU A 145 11.54 -2.59 7.73
CA GLU A 145 12.91 -3.11 7.62
C GLU A 145 13.90 -2.10 7.00
N GLY A 146 13.46 -0.84 6.82
CA GLY A 146 14.21 0.21 6.13
C GLY A 146 13.95 0.25 4.63
N HIS A 147 14.09 1.44 4.03
CA HIS A 147 14.02 1.60 2.58
C HIS A 147 15.23 0.96 1.91
N ILE A 148 15.04 0.30 0.76
CA ILE A 148 16.12 -0.41 0.03
C ILE A 148 17.35 0.46 -0.25
N ASP A 149 17.18 1.76 -0.46
CA ASP A 149 18.25 2.72 -0.70
C ASP A 149 18.77 3.39 0.60
N CYS A 150 18.25 3.02 1.80
CA CYS A 150 18.66 3.59 3.08
C CYS A 150 19.20 2.46 3.99
N LEU A 151 20.51 2.42 4.19
CA LEU A 151 21.15 1.38 5.00
C LEU A 151 21.11 1.69 6.51
N ASP A 152 20.80 2.94 6.89
CA ASP A 152 20.69 3.35 8.28
C ASP A 152 19.22 3.45 8.68
N LEU A 153 18.78 2.54 9.56
CA LEU A 153 17.40 2.49 10.04
C LEU A 153 17.01 3.71 10.89
N ASP A 154 17.95 4.38 11.56
CA ASP A 154 17.65 5.61 12.32
C ASP A 154 17.47 6.80 11.37
N GLU A 155 18.20 6.81 10.25
CA GLU A 155 17.99 7.77 9.18
C GLU A 155 16.63 7.57 8.49
N ASP A 156 16.24 6.32 8.22
CA ASP A 156 14.92 6.04 7.61
C ASP A 156 13.77 6.46 8.54
N LEU A 157 13.91 6.28 9.85
CA LEU A 157 12.96 6.78 10.83
C LEU A 157 12.90 8.32 10.90
N ARG A 158 14.02 9.02 10.72
CA ARG A 158 14.04 10.48 10.56
C ARG A 158 13.23 10.90 9.34
N HIS A 159 13.44 10.24 8.20
CA HIS A 159 12.67 10.51 6.98
C HIS A 159 11.18 10.23 7.19
N LEU A 160 10.81 9.21 7.96
CA LEU A 160 9.41 8.97 8.30
C LEU A 160 8.82 10.12 9.14
N LYS A 161 9.57 10.62 10.12
CA LYS A 161 9.16 11.77 10.93
C LYS A 161 9.04 13.05 10.08
N GLU A 162 9.98 13.29 9.16
CA GLU A 162 9.92 14.41 8.22
C GLU A 162 8.65 14.38 7.34
N LYS A 163 8.22 13.20 6.88
CA LYS A 163 6.95 13.03 6.16
C LYS A 163 5.76 13.42 7.04
N GLN A 164 5.74 13.02 8.31
CA GLN A 164 4.71 13.45 9.25
C GLN A 164 4.71 14.98 9.42
N ASP A 165 5.89 15.57 9.63
CA ASP A 165 6.03 17.02 9.85
C ASP A 165 5.68 17.83 8.60
N ALA A 166 5.89 17.27 7.41
CA ALA A 166 5.44 17.84 6.14
C ALA A 166 3.91 17.78 5.96
N GLY A 167 3.19 17.04 6.81
CA GLY A 167 1.73 17.00 6.83
C GLY A 167 1.09 15.67 6.44
N ALA A 168 1.83 14.56 6.40
CA ALA A 168 1.24 13.24 6.18
C ALA A 168 0.21 12.93 7.29
N ASP A 169 -0.96 12.45 6.89
CA ASP A 169 -2.08 12.15 7.78
C ASP A 169 -2.04 10.69 8.27
N PHE A 170 -1.48 9.78 7.48
CA PHE A 170 -1.29 8.36 7.81
C PHE A 170 -0.14 7.75 7.02
N PHE A 171 0.26 6.53 7.41
CA PHE A 171 1.28 5.77 6.71
C PHE A 171 0.78 4.40 6.27
N VAL A 172 1.32 3.92 5.14
CA VAL A 172 1.18 2.54 4.67
C VAL A 172 2.58 1.92 4.65
N THR A 173 2.77 0.78 5.32
CA THR A 173 4.09 0.15 5.31
C THR A 173 4.36 -0.56 4.00
N GLN A 174 5.64 -0.64 3.61
CA GLN A 174 6.12 -1.66 2.68
C GLN A 174 5.78 -3.04 3.27
N LEU A 175 5.65 -4.05 2.40
CA LEU A 175 5.45 -5.43 2.83
C LEU A 175 6.59 -5.91 3.74
N PHE A 176 6.23 -6.72 4.70
CA PHE A 176 7.13 -7.48 5.57
C PHE A 176 6.53 -8.85 5.81
N PHE A 177 7.36 -9.84 6.12
CA PHE A 177 6.90 -11.23 6.27
C PHE A 177 6.93 -11.72 7.72
N ASP A 178 7.59 -10.99 8.63
CA ASP A 178 7.58 -11.26 10.06
C ASP A 178 6.99 -10.06 10.81
N ASN A 179 5.91 -10.29 11.57
CA ASN A 179 5.26 -9.24 12.36
C ASN A 179 6.19 -8.66 13.44
N ALA A 180 7.19 -9.42 13.88
CA ALA A 180 8.18 -8.92 14.83
C ALA A 180 8.98 -7.73 14.27
N ASP A 181 9.20 -7.67 12.94
CA ASP A 181 9.86 -6.54 12.30
C ASP A 181 9.00 -5.28 12.41
N PHE A 182 7.70 -5.40 12.15
CA PHE A 182 6.77 -4.29 12.33
C PHE A 182 6.67 -3.85 13.80
N TYR A 183 6.61 -4.77 14.75
CA TYR A 183 6.49 -4.39 16.17
C TYR A 183 7.72 -3.62 16.65
N ARG A 184 8.92 -4.06 16.29
CA ARG A 184 10.16 -3.32 16.58
C ARG A 184 10.20 -1.95 15.90
N PHE A 185 9.78 -1.89 14.63
CA PHE A 185 9.66 -0.64 13.89
C PHE A 185 8.68 0.32 14.56
N ARG A 186 7.48 -0.13 14.95
CA ARG A 186 6.45 0.69 15.61
C ARG A 186 6.97 1.32 16.91
N GLU A 187 7.67 0.55 17.75
CA GLU A 187 8.27 1.06 18.98
C GLU A 187 9.30 2.15 18.70
N ARG A 188 10.17 1.93 17.71
CA ARG A 188 11.18 2.91 17.31
C ARG A 188 10.57 4.15 16.68
N ALA A 189 9.57 4.00 15.83
CA ALA A 189 8.85 5.11 15.21
C ALA A 189 8.16 5.99 16.27
N LEU A 190 7.51 5.36 17.26
CA LEU A 190 6.91 6.07 18.37
C LEU A 190 7.97 6.83 19.21
N ALA A 191 9.11 6.19 19.49
CA ALA A 191 10.22 6.84 20.21
C ALA A 191 10.82 8.01 19.41
N ALA A 192 10.80 7.96 18.09
CA ALA A 192 11.20 9.06 17.19
C ALA A 192 10.12 10.16 17.05
N GLY A 193 8.97 10.04 17.73
CA GLY A 193 7.89 11.02 17.73
C GLY A 193 6.94 10.91 16.55
N VAL A 194 6.89 9.75 15.86
CA VAL A 194 5.86 9.45 14.86
C VAL A 194 4.58 9.04 15.60
N THR A 195 3.51 9.82 15.39
CA THR A 195 2.22 9.66 16.09
C THR A 195 1.05 9.48 15.13
N ARG A 196 1.29 9.61 13.83
CA ARG A 196 0.25 9.35 12.82
C ARG A 196 0.02 7.85 12.67
N PRO A 197 -1.21 7.40 12.37
CA PRO A 197 -1.52 5.99 12.23
C PRO A 197 -0.69 5.33 11.13
N ILE A 198 -0.29 4.08 11.38
CA ILE A 198 0.51 3.26 10.46
C ILE A 198 -0.26 1.98 10.14
N THR A 199 -0.74 1.85 8.90
CA THR A 199 -1.39 0.63 8.43
C THR A 199 -0.37 -0.37 7.88
N CYS A 200 -0.51 -1.64 8.28
CA CYS A 200 0.43 -2.71 8.01
C CYS A 200 0.19 -3.35 6.63
N GLY A 201 1.15 -3.23 5.73
CA GLY A 201 1.13 -3.84 4.41
C GLY A 201 1.50 -5.31 4.47
N VAL A 202 0.56 -6.19 4.11
CA VAL A 202 0.73 -7.65 4.07
C VAL A 202 0.56 -8.15 2.65
N MET A 203 1.52 -8.95 2.18
CA MET A 203 1.48 -9.55 0.85
C MET A 203 1.48 -11.07 0.94
N PRO A 204 0.42 -11.76 0.47
CA PRO A 204 0.48 -13.19 0.29
C PRO A 204 1.46 -13.56 -0.83
N PHE A 205 2.30 -14.56 -0.62
CA PHE A 205 3.11 -15.09 -1.71
C PHE A 205 2.31 -16.14 -2.48
N LEU A 206 2.35 -16.04 -3.81
CA LEU A 206 1.58 -16.88 -4.71
C LEU A 206 2.46 -17.87 -5.49
N GLY A 207 3.77 -17.69 -5.41
CA GLY A 207 4.75 -18.52 -6.12
C GLY A 207 6.17 -18.10 -5.79
N LYS A 208 7.12 -19.01 -6.08
CA LYS A 208 8.54 -18.85 -5.76
C LYS A 208 9.16 -17.63 -6.48
N SER A 209 8.90 -17.47 -7.76
CA SER A 209 9.44 -16.36 -8.55
C SER A 209 8.90 -15.00 -8.11
N GLN A 210 7.61 -14.95 -7.72
CA GLN A 210 7.00 -13.72 -7.22
C GLN A 210 7.65 -13.29 -5.89
N ILE A 211 7.76 -14.18 -4.90
CA ILE A 211 8.33 -13.82 -3.60
C ILE A 211 9.81 -13.46 -3.73
N GLN A 212 10.59 -14.17 -4.54
CA GLN A 212 11.98 -13.82 -4.81
C GLN A 212 12.09 -12.39 -5.37
N ARG A 213 11.30 -12.08 -6.39
CA ARG A 213 11.28 -10.73 -6.98
C ARG A 213 10.93 -9.66 -5.93
N MET A 214 9.94 -9.91 -5.08
CA MET A 214 9.48 -8.92 -4.09
C MET A 214 10.52 -8.72 -2.98
N VAL A 215 11.17 -9.77 -2.52
CA VAL A 215 12.27 -9.68 -1.54
C VAL A 215 13.39 -8.77 -2.06
N PHE A 216 13.83 -8.97 -3.32
CA PHE A 216 14.88 -8.13 -3.90
C PHE A 216 14.41 -6.69 -4.19
N LEU A 217 13.16 -6.51 -4.60
CA LEU A 217 12.63 -5.18 -4.92
C LEU A 217 12.40 -4.32 -3.67
N CYS A 218 11.94 -4.94 -2.60
CA CYS A 218 11.52 -4.24 -1.38
C CYS A 218 12.58 -4.25 -0.27
N GLY A 219 13.65 -5.04 -0.42
CA GLY A 219 14.67 -5.21 0.63
C GLY A 219 14.14 -5.98 1.86
N SER A 220 13.03 -6.71 1.73
CA SER A 220 12.40 -7.42 2.84
C SER A 220 13.10 -8.73 3.15
N SER A 221 13.21 -9.09 4.42
CA SER A 221 13.75 -10.37 4.86
C SER A 221 12.79 -11.53 4.59
N LEU A 222 13.34 -12.73 4.43
CA LEU A 222 12.55 -13.94 4.22
C LEU A 222 12.67 -14.87 5.45
N PRO A 223 11.63 -14.91 6.32
CA PRO A 223 11.70 -15.68 7.55
C PRO A 223 11.66 -17.19 7.30
N SER A 224 12.31 -17.96 8.19
CA SER A 224 12.44 -19.43 8.11
C SER A 224 11.09 -20.17 7.87
N PRO A 225 9.95 -19.77 8.45
CA PRO A 225 8.69 -20.43 8.15
C PRO A 225 8.30 -20.37 6.66
N ILE A 226 8.55 -19.25 5.98
CA ILE A 226 8.27 -19.12 4.55
C ILE A 226 9.24 -19.96 3.73
N VAL A 227 10.53 -19.96 4.06
CA VAL A 227 11.54 -20.80 3.39
C VAL A 227 11.12 -22.28 3.46
N LYS A 228 10.64 -22.75 4.62
CA LYS A 228 10.15 -24.13 4.80
C LYS A 228 8.90 -24.41 3.96
N LEU A 229 7.96 -23.45 3.82
CA LEU A 229 6.79 -23.61 2.94
C LEU A 229 7.18 -23.68 1.47
N LEU A 230 8.12 -22.82 1.04
CA LEU A 230 8.65 -22.83 -0.33
C LEU A 230 9.32 -24.18 -0.67
N ALA A 231 10.12 -24.73 0.25
CA ALA A 231 10.75 -26.02 0.07
C ALA A 231 9.72 -27.19 0.09
N LYS A 232 8.76 -27.14 1.02
CA LYS A 232 7.73 -28.20 1.16
C LYS A 232 6.83 -28.33 -0.07
N HIS A 233 6.53 -27.21 -0.74
CA HIS A 233 5.60 -27.16 -1.86
C HIS A 233 6.31 -26.77 -3.18
N GLU A 234 7.59 -27.12 -3.32
CA GLU A 234 8.42 -26.71 -4.47
C GLU A 234 7.83 -27.17 -5.81
N ASP A 235 7.25 -28.37 -5.85
CA ASP A 235 6.69 -28.99 -7.05
C ASP A 235 5.16 -28.87 -7.15
N ASP A 236 4.51 -28.18 -6.20
CA ASP A 236 3.07 -27.98 -6.19
C ASP A 236 2.70 -26.48 -6.07
N PRO A 237 2.59 -25.78 -7.22
CA PRO A 237 2.26 -24.34 -7.22
C PRO A 237 0.90 -24.02 -6.60
N ALA A 238 -0.08 -24.92 -6.69
CA ALA A 238 -1.41 -24.71 -6.12
C ALA A 238 -1.36 -24.77 -4.58
N ALA A 239 -0.71 -25.79 -4.02
CA ALA A 239 -0.50 -25.91 -2.59
C ALA A 239 0.39 -24.76 -2.05
N LEU A 240 1.40 -24.33 -2.81
CA LEU A 240 2.22 -23.19 -2.44
C LEU A 240 1.41 -21.89 -2.34
N ARG A 241 0.53 -21.63 -3.33
CA ARG A 241 -0.36 -20.47 -3.32
C ARG A 241 -1.30 -20.50 -2.11
N GLU A 242 -1.91 -21.64 -1.84
CA GLU A 242 -2.80 -21.82 -0.67
C GLU A 242 -2.05 -21.57 0.64
N ALA A 243 -0.85 -22.13 0.78
CA ALA A 243 0.01 -21.94 1.95
C ALA A 243 0.41 -20.46 2.14
N GLY A 244 0.69 -19.73 1.04
CA GLY A 244 1.03 -18.31 1.06
C GLY A 244 -0.14 -17.42 1.47
N VAL A 245 -1.34 -17.70 0.97
CA VAL A 245 -2.56 -16.97 1.38
C VAL A 245 -2.86 -17.28 2.87
N ALA A 246 -2.78 -18.54 3.29
CA ALA A 246 -2.98 -18.91 4.68
C ALA A 246 -1.95 -18.28 5.63
N TYR A 247 -0.69 -18.12 5.18
CA TYR A 247 0.34 -17.42 5.94
C TYR A 247 -0.03 -15.95 6.15
N ALA A 248 -0.39 -15.24 5.08
CA ALA A 248 -0.81 -13.84 5.14
C ALA A 248 -2.06 -13.65 6.02
N CYS A 249 -3.04 -14.53 5.94
CA CYS A 249 -4.22 -14.47 6.80
C CYS A 249 -3.86 -14.60 8.30
N ARG A 250 -2.93 -15.50 8.66
CA ARG A 250 -2.45 -15.60 10.05
C ARG A 250 -1.70 -14.35 10.49
N GLN A 251 -0.88 -13.78 9.60
CA GLN A 251 -0.17 -12.52 9.83
C GLN A 251 -1.15 -11.38 10.12
N LEU A 252 -2.20 -11.22 9.31
CA LEU A 252 -3.25 -10.21 9.50
C LEU A 252 -3.97 -10.35 10.84
N VAL A 253 -4.34 -11.57 11.21
CA VAL A 253 -5.02 -11.85 12.50
C VAL A 253 -4.11 -11.54 13.69
N ASP A 254 -2.83 -11.86 13.61
CA ASP A 254 -1.86 -11.53 14.65
C ASP A 254 -1.66 -10.02 14.79
N LEU A 255 -1.52 -9.29 13.66
CA LEU A 255 -1.46 -7.83 13.66
C LEU A 255 -2.70 -7.21 14.33
N ALA A 256 -3.89 -7.69 13.98
CA ALA A 256 -5.14 -7.20 14.55
C ALA A 256 -5.22 -7.48 16.07
N ARG A 257 -4.77 -8.63 16.54
CA ARG A 257 -4.67 -8.97 17.98
C ARG A 257 -3.73 -8.06 18.75
N ASN A 258 -2.67 -7.58 18.08
CA ASN A 258 -1.70 -6.65 18.63
C ASN A 258 -2.09 -5.17 18.43
N GLN A 259 -3.36 -4.91 18.09
CA GLN A 259 -3.96 -3.57 18.05
C GLN A 259 -3.15 -2.60 17.19
N VAL A 260 -2.81 -3.02 15.95
CA VAL A 260 -2.23 -2.13 14.95
C VAL A 260 -3.27 -1.11 14.49
N ASP A 261 -2.82 0.02 13.95
CA ASP A 261 -3.73 1.11 13.51
C ASP A 261 -4.57 0.71 12.31
N GLY A 262 -4.14 -0.26 11.49
CA GLY A 262 -4.85 -0.76 10.33
C GLY A 262 -4.09 -1.87 9.63
N VAL A 263 -4.76 -2.60 8.74
CA VAL A 263 -4.16 -3.62 7.89
C VAL A 263 -4.46 -3.37 6.42
N HIS A 264 -3.45 -3.57 5.58
CA HIS A 264 -3.47 -3.31 4.15
C HIS A 264 -3.00 -4.53 3.38
N VAL A 265 -3.77 -5.03 2.43
CA VAL A 265 -3.46 -6.25 1.69
C VAL A 265 -3.07 -5.93 0.25
N TYR A 266 -1.83 -6.28 -0.10
CA TYR A 266 -1.35 -6.27 -1.47
C TYR A 266 -1.96 -7.42 -2.26
N SER A 267 -3.19 -7.21 -2.76
CA SER A 267 -4.01 -8.27 -3.34
C SER A 267 -3.59 -8.71 -4.73
N MET A 268 -2.74 -7.92 -5.41
CA MET A 268 -2.26 -8.17 -6.79
C MET A 268 -3.40 -8.40 -7.78
N ASN A 269 -4.49 -7.64 -7.66
CA ASN A 269 -5.72 -7.77 -8.44
C ASN A 269 -6.42 -9.14 -8.32
N HIS A 270 -6.23 -9.83 -7.20
CA HIS A 270 -6.89 -11.08 -6.88
C HIS A 270 -8.01 -10.87 -5.84
N PRO A 271 -9.30 -10.80 -6.23
CA PRO A 271 -10.41 -10.60 -5.29
C PRO A 271 -10.55 -11.70 -4.25
N ASP A 272 -10.19 -12.95 -4.59
CA ASP A 272 -10.23 -14.09 -3.67
C ASP A 272 -9.24 -13.91 -2.49
N ILE A 273 -8.11 -13.23 -2.71
CA ILE A 273 -7.17 -12.87 -1.64
C ILE A 273 -7.80 -11.86 -0.68
N ALA A 274 -8.45 -10.82 -1.21
CA ALA A 274 -9.15 -9.83 -0.39
C ALA A 274 -10.25 -10.50 0.45
N GLN A 275 -11.04 -11.39 -0.16
CA GLN A 275 -12.11 -12.12 0.52
C GLN A 275 -11.57 -13.09 1.58
N ALA A 276 -10.50 -13.84 1.29
CA ALA A 276 -9.87 -14.73 2.26
C ALA A 276 -9.33 -13.94 3.47
N SER A 277 -8.71 -12.78 3.23
CA SER A 277 -8.20 -11.88 4.27
C SER A 277 -9.31 -11.33 5.15
N ALA A 278 -10.40 -10.83 4.55
CA ALA A 278 -11.58 -10.35 5.28
C ALA A 278 -12.23 -11.45 6.11
N THR A 279 -12.38 -12.66 5.54
CA THR A 279 -12.92 -13.82 6.23
C THR A 279 -12.06 -14.23 7.43
N ALA A 280 -10.74 -14.22 7.30
CA ALA A 280 -9.83 -14.54 8.40
C ALA A 280 -9.97 -13.54 9.57
N LEU A 281 -10.07 -12.24 9.27
CA LEU A 281 -10.30 -11.19 10.26
C LEU A 281 -11.69 -11.31 10.92
N ALA A 282 -12.74 -11.61 10.14
CA ALA A 282 -14.09 -11.81 10.66
C ALA A 282 -14.17 -13.03 11.60
N ASN A 283 -13.59 -14.16 11.20
CA ASN A 283 -13.53 -15.37 12.03
C ASN A 283 -12.75 -15.16 13.34
N ALA A 284 -11.84 -14.20 13.37
CA ALA A 284 -11.11 -13.81 14.57
C ALA A 284 -11.79 -12.70 15.39
N GLY A 285 -12.97 -12.20 14.97
CA GLY A 285 -13.79 -11.23 15.67
C GLY A 285 -13.39 -9.77 15.44
N PHE A 286 -12.58 -9.46 14.41
CA PHE A 286 -12.12 -8.09 14.10
C PHE A 286 -12.97 -7.39 13.02
N ARG A 287 -13.86 -8.11 12.37
CA ARG A 287 -14.83 -7.57 11.39
C ARG A 287 -16.19 -8.23 11.54
N ALA A 288 -17.25 -7.51 11.11
CA ALA A 288 -18.62 -8.03 11.06
C ALA A 288 -18.89 -8.73 9.72
#